data_ac1925231a7b1f6e8cb8a344e1e32566
#
_entry.id   ac1925231a7b1f6e8cb8a344e1e32566
#
_cell.length_a   1.000
_cell.length_b   1.000
_cell.length_c   1.000
_cell.angle_alpha   90.00
_cell.angle_beta   90.00
_cell.angle_gamma   90.00
#
_symmetry.space_group_name_H-M   'P 1'
#
loop_
_entity.id
_entity.type
_entity.pdbx_description
1 polymer ?
#
loop_
_entity_poly.entity_id
_entity_poly.type
_entity_poly.pdbx_seq_one_letter_code
_entity_poly.pdbx_strand_id
1 'polypeptide(L)'
;MQEIFSINWLLWLSTMVPLTLSAGPGNLMVATSGAQSGVRRSVRFIAGLDITYFLIAVLVGLGLYHTLMNSPTLVWLLQVVGSFYILYLGIRLLRRPLKAPGDKAMHLQFKDGIVVQLGNVQGIVMLLVMFSTFMPSGETSSSVVLILSAALISLNFFSHVIWVSLGSTVQKLIQSRPRLLVLQNAAFGLMLIAVAVWIFLRIGPL
;
A
#
# COMPACT_ATOMS: atom_id res chain seq x y z
N MET A 1 -12.53 23.37 -15.91
CA MET A 1 -11.50 22.87 -16.87
C MET A 1 -10.19 23.66 -16.83
N GLN A 2 -10.21 24.97 -16.67
CA GLN A 2 -8.97 25.78 -16.56
C GLN A 2 -8.07 25.38 -15.36
N GLU A 3 -8.65 25.02 -14.24
CA GLU A 3 -7.92 24.63 -13.02
C GLU A 3 -7.05 23.36 -13.20
N ILE A 4 -7.45 22.45 -14.09
CA ILE A 4 -6.69 21.21 -14.36
C ILE A 4 -5.42 21.52 -15.15
N PHE A 5 -5.46 22.55 -16.01
CA PHE A 5 -4.28 23.00 -16.77
C PHE A 5 -3.31 23.83 -15.91
N SER A 6 -3.73 24.29 -14.73
CA SER A 6 -2.83 24.99 -13.80
C SER A 6 -1.94 24.02 -13.00
N ILE A 7 -2.26 22.72 -12.96
CA ILE A 7 -1.45 21.71 -12.28
C ILE A 7 -0.15 21.48 -13.05
N ASN A 8 0.99 21.68 -12.39
CA ASN A 8 2.27 21.32 -12.96
C ASN A 8 2.47 19.80 -12.94
N TRP A 9 1.99 19.11 -13.98
CA TRP A 9 2.04 17.65 -14.10
C TRP A 9 3.45 17.08 -14.12
N LEU A 10 4.44 17.83 -14.63
CA LEU A 10 5.83 17.39 -14.60
C LEU A 10 6.37 17.36 -13.16
N LEU A 11 6.09 18.39 -12.38
CA LEU A 11 6.44 18.45 -10.96
C LEU A 11 5.66 17.38 -10.19
N TRP A 12 4.37 17.18 -10.50
CA TRP A 12 3.56 16.13 -9.89
C TRP A 12 4.15 14.73 -10.13
N LEU A 13 4.50 14.39 -11.36
CA LEU A 13 5.12 13.11 -11.70
C LEU A 13 6.48 12.95 -11.01
N SER A 14 7.35 13.97 -11.06
CA SER A 14 8.68 13.92 -10.43
C SER A 14 8.61 13.72 -8.92
N THR A 15 7.52 14.16 -8.27
CA THR A 15 7.29 13.99 -6.83
C THR A 15 6.61 12.66 -6.53
N MET A 16 5.53 12.32 -7.25
CA MET A 16 4.69 11.15 -6.93
C MET A 16 5.32 9.82 -7.37
N VAL A 17 6.05 9.77 -8.49
CA VAL A 17 6.66 8.52 -8.99
C VAL A 17 7.64 7.91 -7.98
N PRO A 18 8.63 8.64 -7.43
CA PRO A 18 9.52 8.07 -6.42
C PRO A 18 8.78 7.62 -5.15
N LEU A 19 7.76 8.37 -4.73
CA LEU A 19 6.97 8.06 -3.53
C LEU A 19 6.15 6.78 -3.71
N THR A 20 5.47 6.61 -4.86
CA THR A 20 4.66 5.42 -5.14
C THR A 20 5.51 4.17 -5.37
N LEU A 21 6.71 4.32 -5.96
CA LEU A 21 7.63 3.21 -6.18
C LEU A 21 8.44 2.81 -4.93
N SER A 22 8.43 3.64 -3.89
CA SER A 22 9.19 3.35 -2.66
C SER A 22 8.73 2.06 -1.99
N ALA A 23 9.66 1.41 -1.25
CA ALA A 23 9.43 0.13 -0.57
C ALA A 23 8.60 0.31 0.72
N GLY A 24 7.37 0.80 0.58
CA GLY A 24 6.43 0.93 1.68
C GLY A 24 5.68 -0.36 2.04
N PRO A 25 4.88 -0.36 3.13
CA PRO A 25 4.14 -1.52 3.58
C PRO A 25 3.25 -2.14 2.49
N GLY A 26 2.52 -1.32 1.74
CA GLY A 26 1.66 -1.76 0.64
C GLY A 26 2.45 -2.48 -0.45
N ASN A 27 3.51 -1.86 -0.95
CA ASN A 27 4.36 -2.40 -2.01
C ASN A 27 5.05 -3.72 -1.60
N LEU A 28 5.55 -3.81 -0.37
CA LEU A 28 6.13 -5.04 0.17
C LEU A 28 5.07 -6.16 0.26
N MET A 29 3.85 -5.84 0.66
CA MET A 29 2.75 -6.80 0.69
C MET A 29 2.35 -7.25 -0.72
N VAL A 30 2.35 -6.35 -1.70
CA VAL A 30 2.11 -6.68 -3.11
C VAL A 30 3.20 -7.61 -3.67
N ALA A 31 4.48 -7.30 -3.41
CA ALA A 31 5.60 -8.18 -3.79
C ALA A 31 5.47 -9.57 -3.13
N THR A 32 5.16 -9.60 -1.83
CA THR A 32 4.91 -10.85 -1.09
C THR A 32 3.76 -11.65 -1.69
N SER A 33 2.65 -10.99 -2.04
CA SER A 33 1.51 -11.62 -2.70
C SER A 33 1.90 -12.22 -4.06
N GLY A 34 2.68 -11.46 -4.85
CA GLY A 34 3.24 -11.91 -6.12
C GLY A 34 4.11 -13.16 -5.98
N ALA A 35 5.01 -13.16 -5.00
CA ALA A 35 5.87 -14.29 -4.70
C ALA A 35 5.09 -15.53 -4.24
N GLN A 36 4.04 -15.35 -3.43
CA GLN A 36 3.29 -16.45 -2.85
C GLN A 36 2.21 -17.03 -3.77
N SER A 37 1.57 -16.19 -4.56
CA SER A 37 0.35 -16.54 -5.32
C SER A 37 0.48 -16.31 -6.82
N GLY A 38 1.51 -15.60 -7.26
CA GLY A 38 1.69 -15.13 -8.62
C GLY A 38 0.82 -13.90 -8.94
N VAL A 39 1.09 -13.26 -10.08
CA VAL A 39 0.46 -12.00 -10.48
C VAL A 39 -1.07 -12.11 -10.53
N ARG A 40 -1.60 -13.10 -11.27
CA ARG A 40 -3.05 -13.23 -11.51
C ARG A 40 -3.88 -13.34 -10.24
N ARG A 41 -3.39 -14.08 -9.24
CA ARG A 41 -4.13 -14.27 -7.99
C ARG A 41 -4.00 -13.07 -7.05
N SER A 42 -2.98 -12.24 -7.22
CA SER A 42 -2.76 -11.02 -6.44
C SER A 42 -3.66 -9.86 -6.87
N VAL A 43 -4.30 -9.93 -8.05
CA VAL A 43 -5.15 -8.84 -8.58
C VAL A 43 -6.26 -8.46 -7.58
N ARG A 44 -6.88 -9.43 -6.90
CA ARG A 44 -7.94 -9.14 -5.92
C ARG A 44 -7.42 -8.35 -4.72
N PHE A 45 -6.23 -8.70 -4.25
CA PHE A 45 -5.57 -7.97 -3.17
C PHE A 45 -5.20 -6.55 -3.58
N ILE A 46 -4.61 -6.38 -4.78
CA ILE A 46 -4.27 -5.07 -5.36
C ILE A 46 -5.52 -4.22 -5.54
N ALA A 47 -6.61 -4.80 -6.06
CA ALA A 47 -7.88 -4.07 -6.18
C ALA A 47 -8.41 -3.59 -4.82
N GLY A 48 -8.26 -4.38 -3.75
CA GLY A 48 -8.60 -3.97 -2.40
C GLY A 48 -7.77 -2.78 -1.91
N LEU A 49 -6.45 -2.81 -2.18
CA LEU A 49 -5.54 -1.68 -1.87
C LEU A 49 -5.96 -0.42 -2.64
N ASP A 50 -6.06 -0.51 -3.97
CA ASP A 50 -6.24 0.65 -4.84
C ASP A 50 -7.61 1.30 -4.70
N ILE A 51 -8.68 0.51 -4.60
CA ILE A 51 -10.04 1.04 -4.39
C ILE A 51 -10.12 1.76 -3.02
N THR A 52 -9.59 1.14 -1.97
CA THR A 52 -9.57 1.77 -0.65
C THR A 52 -8.74 3.05 -0.68
N TYR A 53 -7.59 3.05 -1.36
CA TYR A 53 -6.74 4.22 -1.46
C TYR A 53 -7.41 5.35 -2.23
N PHE A 54 -8.11 5.03 -3.32
CA PHE A 54 -8.90 6.01 -4.07
C PHE A 54 -9.97 6.68 -3.19
N LEU A 55 -10.73 5.88 -2.43
CA LEU A 55 -11.75 6.41 -1.52
C LEU A 55 -11.15 7.33 -0.46
N ILE A 56 -10.03 6.92 0.16
CA ILE A 56 -9.31 7.75 1.12
C ILE A 56 -8.81 9.04 0.44
N ALA A 57 -8.25 8.95 -0.78
CA ALA A 57 -7.77 10.11 -1.52
C ALA A 57 -8.88 11.14 -1.77
N VAL A 58 -10.06 10.68 -2.22
CA VAL A 58 -11.22 11.57 -2.42
C VAL A 58 -11.66 12.20 -1.10
N LEU A 59 -11.75 11.43 -0.02
CA LEU A 59 -12.12 11.94 1.30
C LEU A 59 -11.13 13.00 1.81
N VAL A 60 -9.83 12.74 1.67
CA VAL A 60 -8.77 13.69 2.04
C VAL A 60 -8.86 14.96 1.22
N GLY A 61 -9.00 14.82 -0.09
CA GLY A 61 -9.04 15.96 -1.02
C GLY A 61 -10.28 16.85 -0.85
N LEU A 62 -11.42 16.28 -0.47
CA LEU A 62 -12.66 17.04 -0.18
C LEU A 62 -12.65 17.69 1.20
N GLY A 63 -11.57 17.59 1.97
CA GLY A 63 -11.47 18.16 3.31
C GLY A 63 -12.27 17.42 4.39
N LEU A 64 -13.06 16.41 4.03
CA LEU A 64 -13.78 15.54 4.97
C LEU A 64 -12.82 14.79 5.91
N TYR A 65 -11.57 14.65 5.48
CA TYR A 65 -10.49 14.08 6.28
C TYR A 65 -10.23 14.88 7.57
N HIS A 66 -10.35 16.22 7.57
CA HIS A 66 -10.23 17.01 8.79
C HIS A 66 -11.24 16.58 9.85
N THR A 67 -12.47 16.26 9.44
CA THR A 67 -13.51 15.77 10.35
C THR A 67 -13.17 14.39 10.92
N LEU A 68 -12.60 13.49 10.10
CA LEU A 68 -12.16 12.17 10.53
C LEU A 68 -10.88 12.24 11.37
N MET A 69 -9.94 13.12 11.02
CA MET A 69 -8.69 13.32 11.75
C MET A 69 -8.84 14.12 13.04
N ASN A 70 -9.96 14.81 13.23
CA ASN A 70 -10.35 15.38 14.53
C ASN A 70 -10.76 14.31 15.55
N SER A 71 -10.71 13.02 15.16
CA SER A 71 -10.82 11.89 16.08
C SER A 71 -9.45 11.19 16.21
N PRO A 72 -8.55 11.64 17.12
CA PRO A 72 -7.26 11.00 17.35
C PRO A 72 -7.40 9.51 17.64
N THR A 73 -8.47 9.12 18.34
CA THR A 73 -8.81 7.74 18.65
C THR A 73 -9.03 6.88 17.40
N LEU A 74 -9.72 7.41 16.38
CA LEU A 74 -9.97 6.66 15.15
C LEU A 74 -8.66 6.42 14.37
N VAL A 75 -7.82 7.45 14.25
CA VAL A 75 -6.52 7.34 13.58
C VAL A 75 -5.64 6.34 14.31
N TRP A 76 -5.56 6.46 15.63
CA TRP A 76 -4.84 5.55 16.49
C TRP A 76 -5.30 4.09 16.30
N LEU A 77 -6.63 3.86 16.32
CA LEU A 77 -7.21 2.54 16.14
C LEU A 77 -6.86 1.93 14.77
N LEU A 78 -6.95 2.72 13.69
CA LEU A 78 -6.61 2.26 12.33
C LEU A 78 -5.12 1.88 12.23
N GLN A 79 -4.23 2.67 12.82
CA GLN A 79 -2.79 2.40 12.85
C GLN A 79 -2.48 1.13 13.66
N VAL A 80 -3.07 0.98 14.82
CA VAL A 80 -2.90 -0.21 15.67
C VAL A 80 -3.39 -1.47 14.95
N VAL A 81 -4.63 -1.46 14.44
CA VAL A 81 -5.20 -2.63 13.72
C VAL A 81 -4.36 -2.96 12.50
N GLY A 82 -3.96 -1.96 11.70
CA GLY A 82 -3.12 -2.16 10.51
C GLY A 82 -1.75 -2.75 10.86
N SER A 83 -1.08 -2.21 11.88
CA SER A 83 0.24 -2.71 12.30
C SER A 83 0.17 -4.14 12.84
N PHE A 84 -0.81 -4.47 13.67
CA PHE A 84 -1.02 -5.84 14.13
C PHE A 84 -1.34 -6.81 12.99
N TYR A 85 -2.10 -6.36 12.00
CA TYR A 85 -2.39 -7.20 10.84
C TYR A 85 -1.15 -7.47 9.98
N ILE A 86 -0.32 -6.46 9.72
CA ILE A 86 0.96 -6.63 9.00
C ILE A 86 1.91 -7.54 9.80
N LEU A 87 1.98 -7.36 11.14
CA LEU A 87 2.75 -8.22 12.03
C LEU A 87 2.29 -9.68 11.94
N TYR A 88 0.99 -9.92 12.02
CA TYR A 88 0.40 -11.26 11.84
C TYR A 88 0.81 -11.90 10.51
N LEU A 89 0.73 -11.15 9.41
CA LEU A 89 1.12 -11.65 8.08
C LEU A 89 2.62 -11.94 8.01
N GLY A 90 3.47 -11.10 8.60
CA GLY A 90 4.91 -11.31 8.69
C GLY A 90 5.26 -12.59 9.47
N ILE A 91 4.66 -12.78 10.64
CA ILE A 91 4.85 -14.00 11.46
C ILE A 91 4.34 -15.25 10.71
N ARG A 92 3.19 -15.16 10.06
CA ARG A 92 2.63 -16.25 9.26
C ARG A 92 3.55 -16.64 8.13
N LEU A 93 4.23 -15.68 7.50
CA LEU A 93 5.18 -15.93 6.43
C LEU A 93 6.46 -16.59 6.96
N LEU A 94 6.98 -16.16 8.12
CA LEU A 94 8.14 -16.78 8.78
C LEU A 94 7.88 -18.25 9.16
N ARG A 95 6.69 -18.53 9.70
CA ARG A 95 6.30 -19.86 10.17
C ARG A 95 5.89 -20.80 9.05
N ARG A 96 5.94 -20.33 7.80
CA ARG A 96 5.48 -21.12 6.66
C ARG A 96 6.49 -22.25 6.39
N PRO A 97 6.10 -23.54 6.49
CA PRO A 97 6.95 -24.66 6.14
C PRO A 97 7.32 -24.61 4.65
N LEU A 98 8.43 -25.23 4.30
CA LEU A 98 8.76 -25.52 2.90
C LEU A 98 7.53 -26.20 2.27
N LYS A 99 7.04 -25.66 1.16
CA LYS A 99 5.87 -26.21 0.47
C LYS A 99 6.08 -27.71 0.21
N ALA A 100 5.23 -28.54 0.83
CA ALA A 100 4.96 -29.85 0.27
C ALA A 100 4.21 -29.68 -1.06
N PRO A 101 4.41 -30.58 -2.06
CA PRO A 101 3.59 -30.58 -3.27
C PRO A 101 2.10 -30.66 -2.88
N GLY A 102 1.31 -29.62 -3.19
CA GLY A 102 -0.10 -29.56 -2.82
C GLY A 102 -0.50 -28.54 -1.73
N ASP A 103 0.44 -27.94 -1.03
CA ASP A 103 0.16 -26.94 0.01
C ASP A 103 -0.50 -25.67 -0.57
N LYS A 104 -1.60 -25.24 0.09
CA LYS A 104 -2.33 -24.03 -0.29
C LYS A 104 -1.45 -22.80 -0.11
N ALA A 105 -1.16 -22.09 -1.20
CA ALA A 105 -0.47 -20.81 -1.15
C ALA A 105 -1.22 -19.84 -0.22
N MET A 106 -0.49 -18.93 0.45
CA MET A 106 -1.11 -17.83 1.19
C MET A 106 -1.72 -16.88 0.18
N HIS A 107 -3.04 -16.93 0.01
CA HIS A 107 -3.74 -16.05 -0.90
C HIS A 107 -4.26 -14.84 -0.13
N LEU A 108 -3.70 -13.66 -0.41
CA LEU A 108 -4.27 -12.40 0.03
C LEU A 108 -5.47 -12.09 -0.87
N GLN A 109 -6.56 -11.67 -0.23
CA GLN A 109 -7.84 -11.38 -0.87
C GLN A 109 -8.11 -9.88 -0.86
N PHE A 110 -9.20 -9.46 -1.47
CA PHE A 110 -9.66 -8.08 -1.52
C PHE A 110 -9.73 -7.43 -0.13
N LYS A 111 -10.33 -8.10 0.84
CA LYS A 111 -10.46 -7.63 2.23
C LYS A 111 -9.11 -7.37 2.91
N ASP A 112 -8.11 -8.18 2.58
CA ASP A 112 -6.76 -8.02 3.13
C ASP A 112 -6.13 -6.73 2.59
N GLY A 113 -6.41 -6.38 1.33
CA GLY A 113 -6.01 -5.11 0.73
C GLY A 113 -6.64 -3.91 1.42
N ILE A 114 -7.93 -3.99 1.77
CA ILE A 114 -8.62 -2.93 2.53
C ILE A 114 -7.91 -2.70 3.87
N VAL A 115 -7.69 -3.76 4.65
CA VAL A 115 -7.09 -3.66 6.00
C VAL A 115 -5.67 -3.08 5.92
N VAL A 116 -4.87 -3.57 4.97
CA VAL A 116 -3.49 -3.07 4.76
C VAL A 116 -3.50 -1.59 4.39
N GLN A 117 -4.41 -1.17 3.49
CA GLN A 117 -4.45 0.22 3.04
C GLN A 117 -4.97 1.19 4.11
N LEU A 118 -5.96 0.78 4.92
CA LEU A 118 -6.43 1.59 6.05
C LEU A 118 -5.33 1.83 7.09
N GLY A 119 -4.45 0.85 7.31
CA GLY A 119 -3.28 0.98 8.19
C GLY A 119 -2.05 1.60 7.52
N ASN A 120 -2.13 2.02 6.26
CA ASN A 120 -0.99 2.51 5.50
C ASN A 120 -0.73 4.01 5.73
N VAL A 121 -0.04 4.33 6.83
CA VAL A 121 0.33 5.71 7.20
C VAL A 121 1.14 6.41 6.09
N GLN A 122 2.03 5.68 5.40
CA GLN A 122 2.80 6.24 4.29
C GLN A 122 1.90 6.71 3.16
N GLY A 123 0.86 5.94 2.82
CA GLY A 123 -0.14 6.34 1.83
C GLY A 123 -0.86 7.63 2.24
N ILE A 124 -1.23 7.76 3.52
CA ILE A 124 -1.87 8.96 4.06
C ILE A 124 -0.96 10.18 3.94
N VAL A 125 0.30 10.06 4.37
CA VAL A 125 1.29 11.15 4.24
C VAL A 125 1.47 11.57 2.78
N MET A 126 1.51 10.62 1.86
CA MET A 126 1.61 10.91 0.43
C MET A 126 0.39 11.70 -0.10
N LEU A 127 -0.82 11.39 0.36
CA LEU A 127 -2.02 12.17 0.03
C LEU A 127 -1.95 13.59 0.56
N LEU A 128 -1.48 13.77 1.80
CA LEU A 128 -1.31 15.09 2.39
C LEU A 128 -0.30 15.92 1.59
N VAL A 129 0.84 15.34 1.23
CA VAL A 129 1.85 16.00 0.37
C VAL A 129 1.24 16.35 -0.99
N MET A 130 0.53 15.43 -1.61
CA MET A 130 -0.09 15.64 -2.92
C MET A 130 -1.09 16.81 -2.88
N PHE A 131 -2.05 16.77 -1.99
CA PHE A 131 -3.09 17.82 -1.95
C PHE A 131 -2.56 19.14 -1.43
N SER A 132 -1.64 19.18 -0.45
CA SER A 132 -1.05 20.43 0.02
C SER A 132 -0.18 21.14 -1.03
N THR A 133 0.42 20.38 -1.95
CA THR A 133 1.35 20.93 -2.96
C THR A 133 0.65 21.26 -4.28
N PHE A 134 -0.33 20.46 -4.68
CA PHE A 134 -0.89 20.50 -6.04
C PHE A 134 -2.36 20.94 -6.10
N MET A 135 -3.00 21.17 -4.95
CA MET A 135 -4.34 21.76 -4.95
C MET A 135 -4.23 23.25 -5.29
N PRO A 136 -4.99 23.76 -6.27
CA PRO A 136 -5.03 25.18 -6.58
C PRO A 136 -5.51 26.01 -5.35
N SER A 137 -4.97 27.22 -5.21
CA SER A 137 -5.37 28.15 -4.16
C SER A 137 -6.81 28.63 -4.40
N GLY A 138 -7.69 28.53 -3.43
CA GLY A 138 -9.08 28.97 -3.54
C GLY A 138 -10.07 27.92 -3.06
N GLU A 139 -11.26 27.88 -3.65
CA GLU A 139 -12.27 26.88 -3.33
C GLU A 139 -11.86 25.48 -3.76
N THR A 140 -12.10 24.48 -2.92
CA THR A 140 -11.81 23.09 -3.21
C THR A 140 -12.69 22.59 -4.34
N SER A 141 -12.14 22.47 -5.55
CA SER A 141 -12.84 21.93 -6.71
C SER A 141 -12.89 20.41 -6.64
N SER A 142 -14.11 19.85 -6.52
CA SER A 142 -14.32 18.40 -6.52
C SER A 142 -13.74 17.74 -7.79
N SER A 143 -13.74 18.46 -8.92
CA SER A 143 -13.16 17.97 -10.17
C SER A 143 -11.64 17.78 -10.06
N VAL A 144 -10.92 18.72 -9.45
CA VAL A 144 -9.48 18.64 -9.23
C VAL A 144 -9.16 17.50 -8.27
N VAL A 145 -9.93 17.33 -7.20
CA VAL A 145 -9.78 16.23 -6.25
C VAL A 145 -9.90 14.88 -6.96
N LEU A 146 -10.95 14.69 -7.76
CA LEU A 146 -11.17 13.45 -8.49
C LEU A 146 -10.05 13.15 -9.49
N ILE A 147 -9.56 14.17 -10.21
CA ILE A 147 -8.50 14.00 -11.20
C ILE A 147 -7.17 13.67 -10.54
N LEU A 148 -6.77 14.38 -9.49
CA LEU A 148 -5.55 14.08 -8.74
C LEU A 148 -5.62 12.69 -8.10
N SER A 149 -6.77 12.32 -7.54
CA SER A 149 -6.99 10.99 -6.98
C SER A 149 -6.89 9.90 -8.05
N ALA A 150 -7.54 10.09 -9.20
CA ALA A 150 -7.49 9.14 -10.32
C ALA A 150 -6.06 9.01 -10.90
N ALA A 151 -5.35 10.12 -11.06
CA ALA A 151 -3.96 10.13 -11.51
C ALA A 151 -3.06 9.36 -10.53
N LEU A 152 -3.19 9.61 -9.23
CA LEU A 152 -2.43 8.90 -8.20
C LEU A 152 -2.71 7.40 -8.20
N ILE A 153 -3.99 7.00 -8.28
CA ILE A 153 -4.35 5.57 -8.32
C ILE A 153 -3.84 4.90 -9.57
N SER A 154 -3.88 5.58 -10.71
CA SER A 154 -3.29 5.05 -11.95
C SER A 154 -1.79 4.79 -11.79
N LEU A 155 -1.06 5.75 -11.21
CA LEU A 155 0.37 5.60 -10.94
C LEU A 155 0.64 4.49 -9.92
N ASN A 156 -0.17 4.40 -8.87
CA ASN A 156 -0.06 3.37 -7.84
C ASN A 156 -0.33 1.97 -8.42
N PHE A 157 -1.31 1.84 -9.30
CA PHE A 157 -1.58 0.59 -10.02
C PHE A 157 -0.36 0.13 -10.83
N PHE A 158 0.30 1.02 -11.57
CA PHE A 158 1.54 0.68 -12.28
C PHE A 158 2.66 0.26 -11.32
N SER A 159 2.81 0.96 -10.19
CA SER A 159 3.74 0.56 -9.13
C SER A 159 3.43 -0.87 -8.63
N HIS A 160 2.17 -1.17 -8.35
CA HIS A 160 1.75 -2.49 -7.89
C HIS A 160 2.01 -3.59 -8.94
N VAL A 161 1.83 -3.29 -10.24
CA VAL A 161 2.19 -4.21 -11.32
C VAL A 161 3.70 -4.52 -11.31
N ILE A 162 4.54 -3.51 -11.10
CA ILE A 162 5.99 -3.70 -10.98
C ILE A 162 6.31 -4.58 -9.76
N TRP A 163 5.80 -4.22 -8.58
CA TRP A 163 6.11 -4.94 -7.34
C TRP A 163 5.60 -6.38 -7.33
N VAL A 164 4.40 -6.64 -7.83
CA VAL A 164 3.86 -8.02 -7.93
C VAL A 164 4.63 -8.86 -8.92
N SER A 165 5.09 -8.26 -10.02
CA SER A 165 5.90 -8.92 -11.04
C SER A 165 7.29 -9.26 -10.53
N LEU A 166 7.95 -8.32 -9.82
CA LEU A 166 9.22 -8.56 -9.16
C LEU A 166 9.12 -9.72 -8.16
N GLY A 167 8.12 -9.72 -7.27
CA GLY A 167 7.91 -10.80 -6.32
C GLY A 167 7.69 -12.14 -7.00
N SER A 168 6.85 -12.18 -8.04
CA SER A 168 6.57 -13.39 -8.82
C SER A 168 7.80 -13.91 -9.57
N THR A 169 8.62 -13.01 -10.13
CA THR A 169 9.84 -13.37 -10.86
C THR A 169 10.89 -13.96 -9.93
N VAL A 170 11.15 -13.32 -8.79
CA VAL A 170 12.06 -13.84 -7.77
C VAL A 170 11.63 -15.23 -7.34
N GLN A 171 10.34 -15.45 -7.08
CA GLN A 171 9.82 -16.77 -6.72
C GLN A 171 10.09 -17.83 -7.79
N LYS A 172 9.88 -17.51 -9.07
CA LYS A 172 10.13 -18.45 -10.19
C LYS A 172 11.61 -18.83 -10.30
N LEU A 173 12.51 -17.87 -10.11
CA LEU A 173 13.96 -18.09 -10.20
C LEU A 173 14.49 -19.01 -9.09
N ILE A 174 13.88 -18.98 -7.92
CA ILE A 174 14.37 -19.71 -6.74
C ILE A 174 13.51 -20.92 -6.35
N GLN A 175 12.37 -21.18 -7.04
CA GLN A 175 11.39 -22.21 -6.66
C GLN A 175 11.99 -23.64 -6.62
N SER A 176 13.03 -23.90 -7.42
CA SER A 176 13.75 -25.19 -7.43
C SER A 176 14.80 -25.32 -6.30
N ARG A 177 15.02 -24.25 -5.51
CA ARG A 177 16.04 -24.20 -4.46
C ARG A 177 15.40 -24.02 -3.08
N PRO A 178 15.11 -25.12 -2.35
CA PRO A 178 14.36 -25.04 -1.08
C PRO A 178 14.95 -24.07 -0.06
N ARG A 179 16.29 -24.02 0.06
CA ARG A 179 16.96 -23.08 0.98
C ARG A 179 16.70 -21.63 0.64
N LEU A 180 16.67 -21.27 -0.66
CA LEU A 180 16.38 -19.90 -1.11
C LEU A 180 14.92 -19.53 -0.89
N LEU A 181 14.00 -20.49 -0.99
CA LEU A 181 12.58 -20.25 -0.66
C LEU A 181 12.38 -19.94 0.83
N VAL A 182 13.10 -20.67 1.71
CA VAL A 182 13.08 -20.35 3.16
C VAL A 182 13.65 -18.95 3.39
N LEU A 183 14.78 -18.63 2.78
CA LEU A 183 15.42 -17.34 2.91
C LEU A 183 14.52 -16.20 2.41
N GLN A 184 13.86 -16.38 1.27
CA GLN A 184 12.89 -15.41 0.73
C GLN A 184 11.71 -15.19 1.69
N ASN A 185 11.11 -16.25 2.20
CA ASN A 185 10.00 -16.14 3.16
C ASN A 185 10.46 -15.46 4.45
N ALA A 186 11.66 -15.79 4.93
CA ALA A 186 12.27 -15.16 6.10
C ALA A 186 12.53 -13.66 5.83
N ALA A 187 13.12 -13.31 4.70
CA ALA A 187 13.38 -11.90 4.34
C ALA A 187 12.09 -11.09 4.28
N PHE A 188 11.08 -11.54 3.52
CA PHE A 188 9.81 -10.84 3.45
C PHE A 188 9.08 -10.81 4.81
N GLY A 189 9.08 -11.91 5.56
CA GLY A 189 8.47 -11.97 6.88
C GLY A 189 9.13 -10.99 7.86
N LEU A 190 10.47 -10.94 7.91
CA LEU A 190 11.21 -10.00 8.75
C LEU A 190 11.00 -8.55 8.32
N MET A 191 10.97 -8.26 7.01
CA MET A 191 10.66 -6.91 6.51
C MET A 191 9.27 -6.46 6.94
N LEU A 192 8.26 -7.32 6.82
CA LEU A 192 6.89 -6.99 7.28
C LEU A 192 6.84 -6.77 8.79
N ILE A 193 7.52 -7.60 9.58
CA ILE A 193 7.62 -7.43 11.03
C ILE A 193 8.31 -6.11 11.38
N ALA A 194 9.44 -5.81 10.74
CA ALA A 194 10.16 -4.56 10.96
C ALA A 194 9.30 -3.33 10.65
N VAL A 195 8.55 -3.37 9.53
CA VAL A 195 7.60 -2.31 9.17
C VAL A 195 6.46 -2.20 10.19
N ALA A 196 5.88 -3.32 10.63
CA ALA A 196 4.82 -3.32 11.63
C ALA A 196 5.29 -2.72 12.96
N VAL A 197 6.48 -3.13 13.43
CA VAL A 197 7.11 -2.59 14.65
C VAL A 197 7.41 -1.09 14.46
N TRP A 198 7.96 -0.69 13.33
CA TRP A 198 8.25 0.72 13.05
C TRP A 198 6.98 1.58 13.07
N ILE A 199 5.87 1.12 12.46
CA ILE A 199 4.57 1.82 12.53
C ILE A 199 4.13 1.91 13.99
N PHE A 200 4.15 0.79 14.73
CA PHE A 200 3.71 0.72 16.12
C PHE A 200 4.48 1.68 17.04
N LEU A 201 5.81 1.77 16.88
CA LEU A 201 6.66 2.70 17.64
C LEU A 201 6.41 4.18 17.29
N ARG A 202 5.78 4.47 16.15
CA ARG A 202 5.40 5.82 15.72
C ARG A 202 3.99 6.22 16.16
N ILE A 203 3.20 5.27 16.63
CA ILE A 203 1.87 5.54 17.21
C ILE A 203 2.08 6.29 18.51
N GLY A 204 1.68 7.56 18.56
CA GLY A 204 1.70 8.36 19.77
C GLY A 204 0.71 7.83 20.82
N PRO A 205 0.86 8.19 22.10
CA PRO A 205 -0.17 7.94 23.10
C PRO A 205 -1.48 8.65 22.69
N LEU A 206 -2.61 8.11 23.12
CA LEU A 206 -3.95 8.70 22.96
C LEU A 206 -4.07 10.02 23.69
#